data_d0b8fc6543687dc8606e178eebe72828
#
_entry.id   d0b8fc6543687dc8606e178eebe72828
#
_cell.length_a   1.000
_cell.length_b   1.000
_cell.length_c   1.000
_cell.angle_alpha   90.00
_cell.angle_beta   90.00
_cell.angle_gamma   90.00
#
_symmetry.space_group_name_H-M   'P 1'
#
loop_
_entity.id
_entity.type
_entity.pdbx_description
1 polymer ?
#
loop_
_entity_poly.entity_id
_entity_poly.type
_entity_poly.pdbx_seq_one_letter_code
_entity_poly.pdbx_strand_id
1 'polypeptide(L)'
;MLAKRRKNSNFADKTTAMNQRVIISNNLEAELCEAIAQCEHDRIFVLTDETSLRLCWPLAERFECLREVRMITIPSGDTNKSLDSVSHVWTELQNGGASRHSLLINMGGGMVTDLGGFAASCFKRGINFINIPTTLLAMVDASVGGKTGINFGALKNEIGVFNDSRHVILDTVFLRTLDHENILSGYAEMLKHALISDEKMWADLITFNLDNPDMNALGRMLAESVEIKERIVDEDPDEQGIRKALNVGHTAGHALESWAMRHGQYLLHGYAVAWGLIVELYLSAIKSGFPTDKMRQTVNFIRGNYGRLGVTCKDYPELLELMTHDKKNYAGQINFTLLSNIGSVRINQTATDEDIKEALDFFREG
;
A
#
# COMPACT_ATOMS: atom_id res chain seq x y z
N MET A 1 13.89 39.73 -45.87
CA MET A 1 13.32 39.98 -44.52
C MET A 1 12.40 38.82 -44.12
N LEU A 2 12.91 37.88 -43.35
CA LEU A 2 12.19 36.71 -42.88
C LEU A 2 11.90 36.90 -41.39
N ALA A 3 10.59 37.10 -41.07
CA ALA A 3 10.14 37.28 -39.69
C ALA A 3 10.12 35.93 -38.95
N LYS A 4 10.94 35.82 -37.91
CA LYS A 4 10.91 34.73 -36.96
C LYS A 4 9.63 34.81 -36.11
N ARG A 5 8.68 33.88 -36.31
CA ARG A 5 7.61 33.62 -35.37
C ARG A 5 8.18 32.89 -34.17
N ARG A 6 8.27 33.55 -33.02
CA ARG A 6 8.44 32.90 -31.71
C ARG A 6 7.15 32.12 -31.37
N LYS A 7 7.23 30.80 -31.32
CA LYS A 7 6.20 29.99 -30.66
C LYS A 7 6.43 30.11 -29.15
N ASN A 8 5.55 30.84 -28.48
CA ASN A 8 5.40 30.69 -27.01
C ASN A 8 4.78 29.31 -26.75
N SER A 9 5.57 28.39 -26.29
CA SER A 9 5.05 27.16 -25.68
C SER A 9 4.65 27.49 -24.23
N ASN A 10 3.41 27.84 -24.02
CA ASN A 10 2.81 27.73 -22.69
C ASN A 10 2.77 26.22 -22.33
N PHE A 11 3.77 25.76 -21.63
CA PHE A 11 3.63 24.58 -20.80
C PHE A 11 2.68 25.02 -19.67
N ALA A 12 1.41 24.71 -19.82
CA ALA A 12 0.47 24.77 -18.72
C ALA A 12 0.97 23.79 -17.67
N ASP A 13 1.22 24.30 -16.47
CA ASP A 13 1.41 23.53 -15.25
C ASP A 13 0.24 22.55 -15.12
N LYS A 14 0.47 21.28 -15.48
CA LYS A 14 -0.43 20.19 -15.13
C LYS A 14 -0.11 19.81 -13.69
N THR A 15 -0.61 20.58 -12.75
CA THR A 15 -0.95 20.06 -11.43
C THR A 15 -2.08 19.05 -11.66
N THR A 16 -1.73 17.80 -11.88
CA THR A 16 -2.69 16.70 -11.96
C THR A 16 -3.10 16.39 -10.54
N ALA A 17 -4.16 17.04 -10.05
CA ALA A 17 -4.92 16.53 -8.91
C ALA A 17 -5.30 15.07 -9.21
N MET A 18 -5.27 14.18 -8.18
CA MET A 18 -5.72 12.79 -8.34
C MET A 18 -7.09 12.76 -9.01
N ASN A 19 -7.22 11.97 -10.07
CA ASN A 19 -8.52 11.71 -10.71
C ASN A 19 -9.30 10.60 -9.96
N GLN A 20 -8.72 10.04 -8.91
CA GLN A 20 -9.29 8.98 -8.09
C GLN A 20 -10.22 9.57 -7.03
N ARG A 21 -11.43 9.04 -6.92
CA ARG A 21 -12.35 9.38 -5.84
C ARG A 21 -12.36 8.25 -4.80
N VAL A 22 -11.90 8.54 -3.58
CA VAL A 22 -12.00 7.61 -2.46
C VAL A 22 -13.33 7.84 -1.73
N ILE A 23 -14.04 6.76 -1.44
CA ILE A 23 -15.34 6.74 -0.78
C ILE A 23 -15.23 5.88 0.47
N ILE A 24 -15.37 6.49 1.64
CA ILE A 24 -15.53 5.76 2.90
C ILE A 24 -17.01 5.35 2.98
N SER A 25 -17.26 4.08 2.79
CA SER A 25 -18.63 3.58 2.59
C SER A 25 -19.41 3.48 3.90
N ASN A 26 -20.68 3.89 3.81
CA ASN A 26 -21.70 3.63 4.81
C ASN A 26 -22.84 2.77 4.24
N ASN A 27 -22.90 2.64 2.91
CA ASN A 27 -23.87 1.82 2.18
C ASN A 27 -23.24 1.32 0.89
N LEU A 28 -22.56 0.18 0.99
CA LEU A 28 -21.75 -0.38 -0.10
C LEU A 28 -22.54 -0.54 -1.41
N GLU A 29 -23.79 -1.03 -1.35
CA GLU A 29 -24.61 -1.23 -2.55
C GLU A 29 -24.90 0.09 -3.27
N ALA A 30 -25.39 1.08 -2.55
CA ALA A 30 -25.77 2.36 -3.14
C ALA A 30 -24.56 3.09 -3.74
N GLU A 31 -23.45 3.12 -3.01
CA GLU A 31 -22.22 3.82 -3.43
C GLU A 31 -21.52 3.11 -4.57
N LEU A 32 -21.52 1.76 -4.59
CA LEU A 32 -20.97 1.00 -5.71
C LEU A 32 -21.83 1.19 -6.98
N CYS A 33 -23.16 1.11 -6.85
CA CYS A 33 -24.05 1.34 -8.00
C CYS A 33 -23.90 2.76 -8.56
N GLU A 34 -23.74 3.76 -7.68
CA GLU A 34 -23.46 5.13 -8.11
C GLU A 34 -22.11 5.26 -8.81
N ALA A 35 -21.06 4.66 -8.25
CA ALA A 35 -19.72 4.68 -8.84
C ALA A 35 -19.69 4.01 -10.22
N ILE A 36 -20.38 2.89 -10.38
CA ILE A 36 -20.55 2.21 -11.68
C ILE A 36 -21.29 3.11 -12.66
N ALA A 37 -22.40 3.75 -12.24
CA ALA A 37 -23.18 4.64 -13.09
C ALA A 37 -22.40 5.88 -13.56
N GLN A 38 -21.43 6.36 -12.78
CA GLN A 38 -20.53 7.45 -13.14
C GLN A 38 -19.43 7.03 -14.14
N CYS A 39 -19.19 5.74 -14.33
CA CYS A 39 -18.26 5.22 -15.31
C CYS A 39 -19.01 4.84 -16.59
N GLU A 40 -18.69 5.48 -17.72
CA GLU A 40 -19.20 5.00 -19.01
C GLU A 40 -18.73 3.56 -19.23
N HIS A 41 -19.64 2.63 -19.48
CA HIS A 41 -19.31 1.23 -19.69
C HIS A 41 -20.32 0.51 -20.58
N ASP A 42 -19.81 -0.47 -21.36
CA ASP A 42 -20.64 -1.39 -22.16
C ASP A 42 -20.75 -2.79 -21.50
N ARG A 43 -19.77 -3.14 -20.68
CA ARG A 43 -19.69 -4.42 -19.96
C ARG A 43 -18.96 -4.23 -18.65
N ILE A 44 -19.33 -5.03 -17.65
CA ILE A 44 -18.68 -5.02 -16.34
C ILE A 44 -18.03 -6.38 -16.09
N PHE A 45 -16.79 -6.35 -15.66
CA PHE A 45 -16.03 -7.50 -15.19
C PHE A 45 -15.66 -7.30 -13.74
N VAL A 46 -15.69 -8.37 -12.95
CA VAL A 46 -15.24 -8.35 -11.54
C VAL A 46 -14.04 -9.29 -11.43
N LEU A 47 -12.91 -8.74 -11.05
CA LEU A 47 -11.70 -9.48 -10.73
C LEU A 47 -11.64 -9.75 -9.24
N THR A 48 -11.44 -11.01 -8.87
CA THR A 48 -11.20 -11.46 -7.50
C THR A 48 -10.05 -12.46 -7.49
N ASP A 49 -9.47 -12.70 -6.31
CA ASP A 49 -8.75 -13.94 -6.06
C ASP A 49 -9.69 -15.01 -5.45
N GLU A 50 -9.21 -16.25 -5.33
CA GLU A 50 -10.00 -17.37 -4.79
C GLU A 50 -10.51 -17.09 -3.37
N THR A 51 -9.73 -16.39 -2.55
CA THR A 51 -10.09 -16.04 -1.17
C THR A 51 -11.18 -14.97 -1.15
N SER A 52 -11.00 -13.90 -1.91
CA SER A 52 -11.98 -12.81 -2.00
C SER A 52 -13.27 -13.28 -2.67
N LEU A 53 -13.19 -14.17 -3.66
CA LEU A 53 -14.37 -14.80 -4.26
C LEU A 53 -15.20 -15.55 -3.20
N ARG A 54 -14.53 -16.30 -2.35
CA ARG A 54 -15.18 -17.13 -1.32
C ARG A 54 -15.73 -16.31 -0.15
N LEU A 55 -14.99 -15.30 0.33
CA LEU A 55 -15.28 -14.61 1.58
C LEU A 55 -15.95 -13.24 1.38
N CYS A 56 -15.61 -12.54 0.31
CA CYS A 56 -16.04 -11.15 0.09
C CYS A 56 -17.16 -11.04 -0.95
N TRP A 57 -17.09 -11.80 -2.03
CA TRP A 57 -18.10 -11.76 -3.08
C TRP A 57 -19.54 -12.02 -2.56
N PRO A 58 -19.81 -12.97 -1.65
CA PRO A 58 -21.16 -13.20 -1.10
C PRO A 58 -21.78 -11.99 -0.42
N LEU A 59 -20.98 -11.00 -0.01
CA LEU A 59 -21.46 -9.74 0.60
C LEU A 59 -22.01 -8.76 -0.46
N ALA A 60 -21.67 -8.95 -1.74
CA ALA A 60 -22.03 -8.04 -2.82
C ALA A 60 -22.76 -8.71 -4.00
N GLU A 61 -22.76 -10.04 -4.12
CA GLU A 61 -23.30 -10.78 -5.28
C GLU A 61 -24.76 -10.50 -5.60
N ARG A 62 -25.54 -10.01 -4.61
CA ARG A 62 -26.96 -9.72 -4.75
C ARG A 62 -27.27 -8.27 -5.14
N PHE A 63 -26.23 -7.42 -5.22
CA PHE A 63 -26.43 -6.03 -5.59
C PHE A 63 -26.96 -5.93 -7.02
N GLU A 64 -27.90 -5.02 -7.23
CA GLU A 64 -28.58 -4.91 -8.52
C GLU A 64 -27.60 -4.55 -9.65
N CYS A 65 -26.66 -3.68 -9.38
CA CYS A 65 -25.64 -3.26 -10.35
C CYS A 65 -24.60 -4.34 -10.72
N LEU A 66 -24.58 -5.47 -10.01
CA LEU A 66 -23.67 -6.59 -10.26
C LEU A 66 -24.37 -7.84 -10.87
N ARG A 67 -25.65 -7.74 -11.27
CA ARG A 67 -26.41 -8.90 -11.80
C ARG A 67 -25.88 -9.47 -13.11
N GLU A 68 -25.31 -8.62 -13.95
CA GLU A 68 -24.85 -9.00 -15.31
C GLU A 68 -23.32 -8.93 -15.47
N VAL A 69 -22.59 -9.06 -14.35
CA VAL A 69 -21.12 -9.00 -14.39
C VAL A 69 -20.51 -10.34 -14.83
N ARG A 70 -19.30 -10.27 -15.39
CA ARG A 70 -18.47 -11.44 -15.66
C ARG A 70 -17.38 -11.54 -14.62
N MET A 71 -17.33 -12.69 -13.95
CA MET A 71 -16.29 -12.96 -12.95
C MET A 71 -15.00 -13.40 -13.62
N ILE A 72 -13.88 -12.87 -13.12
CA ILE A 72 -12.52 -13.30 -13.41
C ILE A 72 -11.87 -13.63 -12.07
N THR A 73 -11.31 -14.83 -11.94
CA THR A 73 -10.70 -15.28 -10.70
C THR A 73 -9.25 -15.67 -10.95
N ILE A 74 -8.36 -15.20 -10.08
CA ILE A 74 -6.93 -15.55 -10.09
C ILE A 74 -6.58 -16.30 -8.78
N PRO A 75 -5.49 -17.08 -8.75
CA PRO A 75 -5.04 -17.73 -7.53
C PRO A 75 -4.67 -16.71 -6.46
N SER A 76 -4.94 -17.04 -5.18
CA SER A 76 -4.63 -16.19 -4.04
C SER A 76 -3.12 -16.18 -3.73
N GLY A 77 -2.66 -15.11 -3.07
CA GLY A 77 -1.30 -14.96 -2.56
C GLY A 77 -0.39 -14.10 -3.45
N ASP A 78 0.55 -13.40 -2.80
CA ASP A 78 1.43 -12.41 -3.45
C ASP A 78 2.36 -13.03 -4.52
N THR A 79 2.66 -14.32 -4.42
CA THR A 79 3.42 -15.07 -5.44
C THR A 79 2.68 -15.13 -6.79
N ASN A 80 1.36 -14.99 -6.79
CA ASN A 80 0.52 -14.96 -7.97
C ASN A 80 0.29 -13.54 -8.53
N LYS A 81 0.93 -12.52 -7.94
CA LYS A 81 1.00 -11.17 -8.50
C LYS A 81 1.99 -11.14 -9.67
N SER A 82 1.68 -11.87 -10.73
CA SER A 82 2.59 -12.25 -11.81
C SER A 82 2.06 -11.87 -13.19
N LEU A 83 2.96 -11.92 -14.19
CA LEU A 83 2.59 -11.73 -15.60
C LEU A 83 1.61 -12.81 -16.10
N ASP A 84 1.71 -14.04 -15.59
CA ASP A 84 0.80 -15.13 -15.96
C ASP A 84 -0.63 -14.83 -15.51
N SER A 85 -0.80 -14.33 -14.28
CA SER A 85 -2.11 -13.89 -13.77
C SER A 85 -2.66 -12.70 -14.59
N VAL A 86 -1.82 -11.73 -14.95
CA VAL A 86 -2.24 -10.63 -15.84
C VAL A 86 -2.67 -11.14 -17.21
N SER A 87 -1.90 -12.07 -17.79
CA SER A 87 -2.23 -12.70 -19.08
C SER A 87 -3.57 -13.44 -19.02
N HIS A 88 -3.85 -14.12 -17.90
CA HIS A 88 -5.14 -14.76 -17.66
C HIS A 88 -6.26 -13.71 -17.63
N VAL A 89 -6.10 -12.61 -16.88
CA VAL A 89 -7.09 -11.52 -16.84
C VAL A 89 -7.36 -10.96 -18.25
N TRP A 90 -6.31 -10.69 -19.03
CA TRP A 90 -6.50 -10.19 -20.41
C TRP A 90 -7.21 -11.18 -21.30
N THR A 91 -6.93 -12.48 -21.16
CA THR A 91 -7.61 -13.56 -21.89
C THR A 91 -9.09 -13.60 -21.54
N GLU A 92 -9.45 -13.53 -20.27
CA GLU A 92 -10.84 -13.53 -19.83
C GLU A 92 -11.59 -12.25 -20.27
N LEU A 93 -10.95 -11.09 -20.20
CA LEU A 93 -11.49 -9.85 -20.76
C LEU A 93 -11.77 -9.99 -22.27
N GLN A 94 -10.82 -10.57 -23.04
CA GLN A 94 -10.98 -10.77 -24.47
C GLN A 94 -12.09 -11.77 -24.78
N ASN A 95 -12.12 -12.92 -24.11
CA ASN A 95 -13.15 -13.96 -24.27
C ASN A 95 -14.54 -13.43 -23.88
N GLY A 96 -14.58 -12.55 -22.88
CA GLY A 96 -15.77 -11.84 -22.45
C GLY A 96 -16.26 -10.76 -23.43
N GLY A 97 -15.48 -10.48 -24.48
CA GLY A 97 -15.81 -9.44 -25.46
C GLY A 97 -15.63 -8.03 -24.94
N ALA A 98 -14.68 -7.81 -24.00
CA ALA A 98 -14.40 -6.49 -23.48
C ALA A 98 -13.99 -5.51 -24.58
N SER A 99 -14.52 -4.29 -24.52
CA SER A 99 -14.20 -3.15 -25.40
C SER A 99 -13.27 -2.16 -24.68
N ARG A 100 -13.01 -1.02 -25.29
CA ARG A 100 -12.31 0.10 -24.63
C ARG A 100 -13.18 0.84 -23.61
N HIS A 101 -14.48 0.59 -23.64
CA HIS A 101 -15.47 1.18 -22.74
C HIS A 101 -15.88 0.21 -21.62
N SER A 102 -15.28 -0.98 -21.54
CA SER A 102 -15.59 -1.92 -20.47
C SER A 102 -15.02 -1.45 -19.14
N LEU A 103 -15.67 -1.83 -18.04
CA LEU A 103 -15.29 -1.51 -16.68
C LEU A 103 -14.76 -2.77 -15.97
N LEU A 104 -13.61 -2.67 -15.32
CA LEU A 104 -13.08 -3.70 -14.44
C LEU A 104 -13.25 -3.28 -12.97
N ILE A 105 -13.89 -4.11 -12.16
CA ILE A 105 -14.00 -3.92 -10.70
C ILE A 105 -13.03 -4.91 -10.05
N ASN A 106 -12.03 -4.38 -9.33
CA ASN A 106 -11.06 -5.17 -8.59
C ASN A 106 -11.55 -5.32 -7.15
N MET A 107 -12.09 -6.48 -6.77
CA MET A 107 -12.56 -6.78 -5.43
C MET A 107 -11.61 -7.77 -4.76
N GLY A 108 -10.73 -7.28 -3.87
CA GLY A 108 -9.74 -8.13 -3.20
C GLY A 108 -8.72 -7.35 -2.39
N GLY A 109 -7.69 -8.05 -1.92
CA GLY A 109 -6.55 -7.44 -1.25
C GLY A 109 -5.63 -6.66 -2.20
N GLY A 110 -4.50 -6.15 -1.69
CA GLY A 110 -3.54 -5.36 -2.46
C GLY A 110 -3.04 -6.05 -3.73
N MET A 111 -2.88 -7.38 -3.70
CA MET A 111 -2.50 -8.15 -4.89
C MET A 111 -3.53 -7.98 -6.02
N VAL A 112 -4.82 -8.07 -5.70
CA VAL A 112 -5.90 -7.95 -6.70
C VAL A 112 -6.03 -6.51 -7.21
N THR A 113 -5.94 -5.51 -6.33
CA THR A 113 -6.05 -4.10 -6.73
C THR A 113 -4.87 -3.65 -7.60
N ASP A 114 -3.65 -4.05 -7.25
CA ASP A 114 -2.45 -3.70 -8.01
C ASP A 114 -2.40 -4.39 -9.37
N LEU A 115 -2.60 -5.71 -9.40
CA LEU A 115 -2.59 -6.51 -10.62
C LEU A 115 -3.74 -6.13 -11.54
N GLY A 116 -4.94 -5.98 -10.99
CA GLY A 116 -6.13 -5.61 -11.76
C GLY A 116 -6.02 -4.19 -12.32
N GLY A 117 -5.50 -3.24 -11.54
CA GLY A 117 -5.21 -1.89 -12.01
C GLY A 117 -4.18 -1.87 -13.15
N PHE A 118 -3.11 -2.67 -13.04
CA PHE A 118 -2.13 -2.83 -14.11
C PHE A 118 -2.72 -3.48 -15.35
N ALA A 119 -3.49 -4.56 -15.17
CA ALA A 119 -4.17 -5.23 -16.27
C ALA A 119 -5.13 -4.29 -17.03
N ALA A 120 -5.95 -3.53 -16.29
CA ALA A 120 -6.86 -2.52 -16.86
C ALA A 120 -6.11 -1.42 -17.60
N SER A 121 -5.00 -0.95 -17.04
CA SER A 121 -4.18 0.12 -17.62
C SER A 121 -3.55 -0.27 -18.97
N CYS A 122 -3.22 -1.54 -19.14
CA CYS A 122 -2.58 -2.05 -20.36
C CYS A 122 -3.59 -2.56 -21.39
N PHE A 123 -4.73 -3.12 -20.96
CA PHE A 123 -5.72 -3.72 -21.87
C PHE A 123 -6.30 -2.66 -22.80
N LYS A 124 -6.22 -2.90 -24.13
CA LYS A 124 -6.66 -1.97 -25.18
C LYS A 124 -6.15 -0.52 -25.02
N ARG A 125 -5.00 -0.31 -24.39
CA ARG A 125 -4.38 1.00 -24.00
C ARG A 125 -5.12 1.74 -22.90
N GLY A 126 -5.79 1.01 -22.03
CA GLY A 126 -6.49 1.50 -20.85
C GLY A 126 -8.01 1.34 -20.95
N ILE A 127 -8.59 0.72 -19.94
CA ILE A 127 -10.02 0.69 -19.64
C ILE A 127 -10.24 1.26 -18.23
N ASN A 128 -11.46 1.71 -17.95
CA ASN A 128 -11.80 2.18 -16.60
C ASN A 128 -11.77 1.03 -15.58
N PHE A 129 -11.37 1.35 -14.35
CA PHE A 129 -11.46 0.39 -13.26
C PHE A 129 -11.86 1.05 -11.93
N ILE A 130 -12.47 0.26 -11.05
CA ILE A 130 -12.86 0.61 -9.67
C ILE A 130 -12.18 -0.38 -8.75
N ASN A 131 -11.65 0.10 -7.62
CA ASN A 131 -11.10 -0.76 -6.58
C ASN A 131 -12.08 -0.88 -5.40
N ILE A 132 -12.31 -2.11 -4.96
CA ILE A 132 -13.01 -2.47 -3.71
C ILE A 132 -12.03 -3.29 -2.88
N PRO A 133 -11.12 -2.61 -2.15
CA PRO A 133 -10.14 -3.30 -1.33
C PRO A 133 -10.82 -4.03 -0.17
N THR A 134 -10.43 -5.28 0.07
CA THR A 134 -11.06 -6.15 1.07
C THR A 134 -10.15 -6.46 2.25
N THR A 135 -8.87 -6.06 2.22
CA THR A 135 -7.94 -6.16 3.35
C THR A 135 -7.64 -4.79 3.92
N LEU A 136 -7.37 -4.71 5.23
CA LEU A 136 -7.03 -3.43 5.86
C LEU A 136 -5.80 -2.79 5.20
N LEU A 137 -4.77 -3.59 4.86
CA LEU A 137 -3.59 -3.12 4.13
C LEU A 137 -3.95 -2.49 2.77
N ALA A 138 -4.84 -3.13 2.01
CA ALA A 138 -5.27 -2.58 0.73
C ALA A 138 -6.09 -1.30 0.89
N MET A 139 -6.90 -1.20 1.94
CA MET A 139 -7.70 0.00 2.24
C MET A 139 -6.84 1.19 2.60
N VAL A 140 -5.84 1.01 3.48
CA VAL A 140 -5.00 2.12 3.96
C VAL A 140 -3.87 2.49 3.01
N ASP A 141 -3.40 1.53 2.19
CA ASP A 141 -2.20 1.73 1.38
C ASP A 141 -2.36 1.34 -0.09
N ALA A 142 -2.47 0.07 -0.43
CA ALA A 142 -2.26 -0.41 -1.80
C ALA A 142 -3.24 0.18 -2.84
N SER A 143 -4.52 0.39 -2.50
CA SER A 143 -5.53 0.85 -3.47
C SER A 143 -5.54 2.36 -3.69
N VAL A 144 -4.84 3.14 -2.88
CA VAL A 144 -4.83 4.61 -2.93
C VAL A 144 -3.50 5.12 -3.48
N GLY A 145 -3.55 6.05 -4.44
CA GLY A 145 -2.36 6.72 -4.99
C GLY A 145 -1.83 6.17 -6.31
N GLY A 146 -2.66 5.42 -7.05
CA GLY A 146 -2.45 5.10 -8.47
C GLY A 146 -1.27 4.18 -8.80
N LYS A 147 -0.53 3.67 -7.82
CA LYS A 147 0.53 2.69 -8.07
C LYS A 147 -0.12 1.34 -8.38
N THR A 148 0.06 0.85 -9.59
CA THR A 148 -0.40 -0.48 -10.02
C THR A 148 0.77 -1.27 -10.56
N GLY A 149 0.77 -2.59 -10.40
CA GLY A 149 1.91 -3.37 -10.88
C GLY A 149 1.91 -4.83 -10.46
N ILE A 150 2.97 -5.49 -10.86
CA ILE A 150 3.21 -6.92 -10.63
C ILE A 150 4.65 -7.19 -10.20
N ASN A 151 4.86 -8.35 -9.62
CA ASN A 151 6.17 -8.88 -9.35
C ASN A 151 6.80 -9.40 -10.65
N PHE A 152 8.13 -9.31 -10.77
CA PHE A 152 8.85 -9.85 -11.91
C PHE A 152 10.17 -10.48 -11.47
N GLY A 153 10.38 -11.73 -11.87
CA GLY A 153 11.48 -12.54 -11.35
C GLY A 153 11.36 -12.70 -9.83
N ALA A 154 12.43 -12.38 -9.11
CA ALA A 154 12.47 -12.43 -7.64
C ALA A 154 12.15 -11.08 -6.97
N LEU A 155 11.76 -10.07 -7.75
CA LEU A 155 11.57 -8.70 -7.25
C LEU A 155 10.08 -8.36 -7.17
N LYS A 156 9.69 -7.76 -6.04
CA LYS A 156 8.32 -7.27 -5.82
C LYS A 156 8.08 -5.93 -6.52
N ASN A 157 6.88 -5.76 -7.08
CA ASN A 157 6.40 -4.51 -7.67
C ASN A 157 7.38 -3.90 -8.70
N GLU A 158 8.02 -4.75 -9.51
CA GLU A 158 9.08 -4.32 -10.43
C GLU A 158 8.52 -3.73 -11.73
N ILE A 159 7.38 -4.24 -12.18
CA ILE A 159 6.71 -3.77 -13.39
C ILE A 159 5.38 -3.16 -13.02
N GLY A 160 5.15 -1.91 -13.40
CA GLY A 160 3.91 -1.22 -13.09
C GLY A 160 3.75 0.10 -13.83
N VAL A 161 2.62 0.74 -13.58
CA VAL A 161 2.30 2.07 -14.09
C VAL A 161 1.63 2.90 -13.00
N PHE A 162 1.76 4.21 -13.10
CA PHE A 162 0.92 5.13 -12.34
C PHE A 162 -0.37 5.35 -13.12
N ASN A 163 -1.49 4.82 -12.61
CA ASN A 163 -2.82 5.02 -13.18
C ASN A 163 -3.88 4.92 -12.10
N ASP A 164 -4.65 5.98 -11.93
CA ASP A 164 -5.69 6.06 -10.92
C ASP A 164 -6.92 5.23 -11.29
N SER A 165 -7.48 4.48 -10.32
CA SER A 165 -8.84 3.97 -10.44
C SER A 165 -9.84 5.13 -10.47
N ARG A 166 -11.00 4.94 -11.09
CA ARG A 166 -12.06 5.96 -11.05
C ARG A 166 -12.59 6.17 -9.65
N HIS A 167 -12.80 5.06 -8.95
CA HIS A 167 -13.24 5.06 -7.56
C HIS A 167 -12.48 4.02 -6.74
N VAL A 168 -12.28 4.31 -5.47
CA VAL A 168 -11.90 3.34 -4.43
C VAL A 168 -13.04 3.35 -3.40
N ILE A 169 -13.66 2.21 -3.16
CA ILE A 169 -14.77 2.08 -2.21
C ILE A 169 -14.26 1.30 -1.01
N LEU A 170 -14.13 1.97 0.12
CA LEU A 170 -13.62 1.42 1.37
C LEU A 170 -14.80 1.11 2.29
N ASP A 171 -15.09 -0.18 2.50
CA ASP A 171 -16.15 -0.61 3.41
C ASP A 171 -15.61 -1.57 4.47
N THR A 172 -15.79 -1.20 5.72
CA THR A 172 -15.31 -1.99 6.87
C THR A 172 -16.03 -3.34 7.04
N VAL A 173 -17.10 -3.58 6.29
CA VAL A 173 -17.77 -4.89 6.29
C VAL A 173 -16.81 -6.02 5.90
N PHE A 174 -15.88 -5.75 5.00
CA PHE A 174 -14.88 -6.73 4.56
C PHE A 174 -13.84 -7.06 5.64
N LEU A 175 -13.57 -6.17 6.59
CA LEU A 175 -12.62 -6.42 7.68
C LEU A 175 -13.08 -7.58 8.57
N ARG A 176 -14.39 -7.90 8.60
CA ARG A 176 -14.95 -9.06 9.32
C ARG A 176 -14.57 -10.40 8.69
N THR A 177 -14.05 -10.39 7.45
CA THR A 177 -13.61 -11.60 6.75
C THR A 177 -12.13 -11.90 6.97
N LEU A 178 -11.42 -10.98 7.64
CA LEU A 178 -9.97 -11.09 7.88
C LEU A 178 -9.67 -11.85 9.17
N ASP A 179 -8.58 -12.58 9.15
CA ASP A 179 -7.94 -13.06 10.36
C ASP A 179 -7.18 -11.92 11.07
N HIS A 180 -6.76 -12.19 12.29
CA HIS A 180 -6.05 -11.23 13.12
C HIS A 180 -4.73 -10.75 12.49
N GLU A 181 -3.98 -11.65 11.85
CA GLU A 181 -2.70 -11.33 11.22
C GLU A 181 -2.87 -10.33 10.05
N ASN A 182 -3.92 -10.47 9.25
CA ASN A 182 -4.23 -9.52 8.18
C ASN A 182 -4.73 -8.16 8.71
N ILE A 183 -5.42 -8.12 9.85
CA ILE A 183 -5.72 -6.85 10.54
C ILE A 183 -4.41 -6.19 10.99
N LEU A 184 -3.54 -6.91 11.68
CA LEU A 184 -2.23 -6.40 12.11
C LEU A 184 -1.40 -5.88 10.92
N SER A 185 -1.41 -6.61 9.80
CA SER A 185 -0.66 -6.18 8.62
C SER A 185 -1.09 -4.80 8.09
N GLY A 186 -2.39 -4.53 8.01
CA GLY A 186 -2.87 -3.19 7.63
C GLY A 186 -2.65 -2.14 8.72
N TYR A 187 -2.76 -2.55 9.98
CA TYR A 187 -2.60 -1.66 11.11
C TYR A 187 -1.19 -1.07 11.25
N ALA A 188 -0.16 -1.79 10.82
CA ALA A 188 1.21 -1.27 10.75
C ALA A 188 1.33 -0.04 9.86
N GLU A 189 0.61 -0.01 8.75
CA GLU A 189 0.57 1.15 7.86
C GLU A 189 -0.19 2.33 8.48
N MET A 190 -1.27 2.07 9.22
CA MET A 190 -1.95 3.11 9.99
C MET A 190 -1.03 3.72 11.04
N LEU A 191 -0.26 2.89 11.76
CA LEU A 191 0.74 3.36 12.73
C LEU A 191 1.82 4.21 12.06
N LYS A 192 2.30 3.82 10.87
CA LYS A 192 3.21 4.63 10.06
C LYS A 192 2.59 5.98 9.70
N HIS A 193 1.33 6.01 9.23
CA HIS A 193 0.64 7.24 8.88
C HIS A 193 0.52 8.19 10.08
N ALA A 194 0.21 7.67 11.26
CA ALA A 194 0.16 8.46 12.48
C ALA A 194 1.53 9.04 12.85
N LEU A 195 2.60 8.24 12.80
CA LEU A 195 3.97 8.68 13.09
C LEU A 195 4.43 9.83 12.20
N ILE A 196 4.04 9.84 10.93
CA ILE A 196 4.41 10.91 9.99
C ILE A 196 3.47 12.12 10.01
N SER A 197 2.38 12.09 10.77
CA SER A 197 1.30 13.07 10.71
C SER A 197 0.97 13.70 12.05
N ASP A 198 0.42 12.94 13.00
CA ASP A 198 -0.30 13.50 14.15
C ASP A 198 -0.11 12.68 15.43
N GLU A 199 0.24 13.40 16.52
CA GLU A 199 0.52 12.77 17.82
C GLU A 199 -0.76 12.19 18.47
N LYS A 200 -1.92 12.81 18.25
CA LYS A 200 -3.18 12.30 18.80
C LYS A 200 -3.55 10.97 18.14
N MET A 201 -3.50 10.90 16.81
CA MET A 201 -3.75 9.65 16.09
C MET A 201 -2.77 8.56 16.52
N TRP A 202 -1.48 8.90 16.70
CA TRP A 202 -0.49 7.95 17.20
C TRP A 202 -0.87 7.42 18.60
N ALA A 203 -1.26 8.29 19.54
CA ALA A 203 -1.67 7.89 20.89
C ALA A 203 -2.91 7.00 20.87
N ASP A 204 -3.90 7.33 20.04
CA ASP A 204 -5.11 6.51 19.85
C ASP A 204 -4.77 5.11 19.32
N LEU A 205 -3.86 5.02 18.34
CA LEU A 205 -3.45 3.75 17.74
C LEU A 205 -2.64 2.87 18.71
N ILE A 206 -1.67 3.41 19.45
CA ILE A 206 -0.86 2.59 20.37
C ILE A 206 -1.62 2.13 21.62
N THR A 207 -2.81 2.67 21.88
CA THR A 207 -3.69 2.28 22.99
C THR A 207 -4.88 1.43 22.55
N PHE A 208 -5.07 1.26 21.23
CA PHE A 208 -6.18 0.49 20.69
C PHE A 208 -6.02 -1.01 20.95
N ASN A 209 -7.11 -1.67 21.35
CA ASN A 209 -7.10 -3.10 21.62
C ASN A 209 -7.31 -3.90 20.32
N LEU A 210 -6.24 -4.49 19.81
CA LEU A 210 -6.25 -5.29 18.58
C LEU A 210 -6.73 -6.73 18.78
N ASP A 211 -6.71 -7.26 20.03
CA ASP A 211 -7.23 -8.60 20.31
C ASP A 211 -8.78 -8.65 20.26
N ASN A 212 -9.44 -7.52 20.56
CA ASN A 212 -10.89 -7.39 20.48
C ASN A 212 -11.24 -5.99 19.93
N PRO A 213 -11.04 -5.76 18.61
CA PRO A 213 -11.18 -4.44 18.03
C PRO A 213 -12.63 -3.96 17.96
N ASP A 214 -12.87 -2.74 18.44
CA ASP A 214 -14.10 -2.00 18.10
C ASP A 214 -14.05 -1.63 16.61
N MET A 215 -14.82 -2.33 15.78
CA MET A 215 -14.82 -2.14 14.34
C MET A 215 -15.29 -0.74 13.91
N ASN A 216 -16.11 -0.06 14.70
CA ASN A 216 -16.52 1.31 14.41
C ASN A 216 -15.37 2.29 14.69
N ALA A 217 -14.62 2.07 15.78
CA ALA A 217 -13.43 2.85 16.08
C ALA A 217 -12.34 2.61 15.02
N LEU A 218 -12.10 1.35 14.64
CA LEU A 218 -11.16 0.99 13.58
C LEU A 218 -11.53 1.66 12.25
N GLY A 219 -12.82 1.70 11.90
CA GLY A 219 -13.31 2.38 10.69
C GLY A 219 -13.04 3.89 10.69
N ARG A 220 -13.18 4.57 11.84
CA ARG A 220 -12.81 6.00 11.95
C ARG A 220 -11.30 6.22 11.79
N MET A 221 -10.48 5.39 12.46
CA MET A 221 -9.02 5.46 12.33
C MET A 221 -8.56 5.15 10.90
N LEU A 222 -9.23 4.19 10.22
CA LEU A 222 -9.00 3.90 8.81
C LEU A 222 -9.26 5.15 7.95
N ALA A 223 -10.38 5.83 8.13
CA ALA A 223 -10.71 7.05 7.39
C ALA A 223 -9.64 8.14 7.57
N GLU A 224 -9.25 8.42 8.83
CA GLU A 224 -8.19 9.38 9.15
C GLU A 224 -6.85 8.99 8.50
N SER A 225 -6.51 7.69 8.51
CA SER A 225 -5.29 7.17 7.89
C SER A 225 -5.29 7.35 6.37
N VAL A 226 -6.41 7.12 5.71
CA VAL A 226 -6.58 7.31 4.27
C VAL A 226 -6.47 8.77 3.88
N GLU A 227 -7.11 9.69 4.62
CA GLU A 227 -7.01 11.15 4.39
C GLU A 227 -5.56 11.65 4.46
N ILE A 228 -4.75 11.10 5.38
CA ILE A 228 -3.32 11.43 5.46
C ILE A 228 -2.61 11.03 4.17
N LYS A 229 -2.85 9.81 3.71
CA LYS A 229 -2.22 9.32 2.49
C LYS A 229 -2.67 10.09 1.26
N GLU A 230 -3.98 10.35 1.09
CA GLU A 230 -4.50 11.14 -0.04
C GLU A 230 -3.84 12.50 -0.10
N ARG A 231 -3.80 13.23 1.02
CA ARG A 231 -3.14 14.55 1.09
C ARG A 231 -1.68 14.50 0.65
N ILE A 232 -0.91 13.50 1.10
CA ILE A 232 0.51 13.35 0.74
C ILE A 232 0.67 13.01 -0.74
N VAL A 233 -0.20 12.16 -1.28
CA VAL A 233 -0.15 11.77 -2.69
C VAL A 233 -0.58 12.92 -3.62
N ASP A 234 -1.60 13.70 -3.22
CA ASP A 234 -2.04 14.88 -3.97
C ASP A 234 -0.95 15.94 -4.07
N GLU A 235 -0.17 16.12 -2.98
CA GLU A 235 0.93 17.08 -2.95
C GLU A 235 2.14 16.62 -3.78
N ASP A 236 2.39 15.32 -3.88
CA ASP A 236 3.54 14.76 -4.59
C ASP A 236 3.20 13.43 -5.30
N PRO A 237 2.46 13.48 -6.42
CA PRO A 237 2.02 12.28 -7.14
C PRO A 237 3.17 11.36 -7.61
N ASP A 238 4.30 11.96 -7.99
CA ASP A 238 5.46 11.27 -8.59
C ASP A 238 6.51 10.81 -7.56
N GLU A 239 6.26 11.00 -6.24
CA GLU A 239 7.18 10.58 -5.15
C GLU A 239 8.60 11.20 -5.24
N GLN A 240 8.69 12.44 -5.62
CA GLN A 240 9.98 13.15 -5.70
C GLN A 240 10.34 13.88 -4.40
N GLY A 241 9.35 14.21 -3.57
CA GLY A 241 9.47 15.02 -2.36
C GLY A 241 8.78 14.41 -1.15
N ILE A 242 7.69 15.05 -0.71
CA ILE A 242 7.00 14.73 0.56
C ILE A 242 6.41 13.31 0.60
N ARG A 243 6.02 12.75 -0.53
CA ARG A 243 5.50 11.37 -0.60
C ARG A 243 6.51 10.34 -0.11
N LYS A 244 7.82 10.66 -0.12
CA LYS A 244 8.85 9.84 0.51
C LYS A 244 8.64 9.65 2.01
N ALA A 245 7.83 10.50 2.67
CA ALA A 245 7.43 10.32 4.06
C ALA A 245 6.74 8.96 4.29
N LEU A 246 5.98 8.45 3.31
CA LEU A 246 5.35 7.15 3.36
C LEU A 246 6.33 5.97 3.44
N ASN A 247 7.63 6.24 3.29
CA ASN A 247 8.68 5.23 3.33
C ASN A 247 9.32 5.03 4.73
N VAL A 248 8.84 5.70 5.78
CA VAL A 248 9.27 5.42 7.16
C VAL A 248 8.97 3.95 7.49
N GLY A 249 9.96 3.24 8.02
CA GLY A 249 9.89 1.81 8.32
C GLY A 249 10.11 0.88 7.12
N HIS A 250 10.22 1.41 5.90
CA HIS A 250 10.25 0.57 4.70
C HIS A 250 11.66 0.17 4.27
N THR A 251 12.69 0.97 4.51
CA THR A 251 14.07 0.61 4.11
C THR A 251 14.53 -0.64 4.88
N ALA A 252 14.39 -0.62 6.20
CA ALA A 252 14.66 -1.79 7.03
C ALA A 252 13.59 -2.87 6.85
N GLY A 253 12.31 -2.50 6.73
CA GLY A 253 11.19 -3.42 6.53
C GLY A 253 11.34 -4.30 5.29
N HIS A 254 11.61 -3.71 4.13
CA HIS A 254 11.82 -4.46 2.89
C HIS A 254 13.02 -5.41 2.96
N ALA A 255 14.10 -5.00 3.66
CA ALA A 255 15.24 -5.88 3.89
C ALA A 255 14.85 -7.09 4.75
N LEU A 256 14.10 -6.88 5.84
CA LEU A 256 13.59 -7.94 6.70
C LEU A 256 12.62 -8.87 5.96
N GLU A 257 11.72 -8.32 5.13
CA GLU A 257 10.79 -9.09 4.29
C GLU A 257 11.55 -9.97 3.28
N SER A 258 12.53 -9.40 2.60
CA SER A 258 13.36 -10.10 1.63
C SER A 258 14.22 -11.18 2.29
N TRP A 259 14.78 -10.89 3.46
CA TRP A 259 15.52 -11.84 4.26
C TRP A 259 14.64 -13.03 4.66
N ALA A 260 13.45 -12.78 5.20
CA ALA A 260 12.51 -13.82 5.59
C ALA A 260 12.14 -14.73 4.41
N MET A 261 11.87 -14.12 3.24
CA MET A 261 11.55 -14.87 2.02
C MET A 261 12.71 -15.75 1.55
N ARG A 262 13.97 -15.27 1.60
CA ARG A 262 15.16 -16.06 1.25
C ARG A 262 15.37 -17.24 2.20
N HIS A 263 14.91 -17.10 3.46
CA HIS A 263 14.98 -18.15 4.48
C HIS A 263 13.71 -19.03 4.53
N GLY A 264 12.84 -18.95 3.51
CA GLY A 264 11.64 -19.79 3.39
C GLY A 264 10.54 -19.46 4.40
N GLN A 265 10.57 -18.25 4.99
CA GLN A 265 9.56 -17.77 5.92
C GLN A 265 8.57 -16.88 5.16
N TYR A 266 7.27 -17.21 5.26
CA TYR A 266 6.23 -16.32 4.77
C TYR A 266 6.00 -15.19 5.75
N LEU A 267 6.08 -13.97 5.28
CA LEU A 267 5.90 -12.76 6.06
C LEU A 267 4.91 -11.83 5.41
N LEU A 268 3.89 -11.40 6.14
CA LEU A 268 2.99 -10.35 5.69
C LEU A 268 3.72 -8.99 5.70
N HIS A 269 3.51 -8.20 4.65
CA HIS A 269 4.20 -6.91 4.46
C HIS A 269 4.14 -6.00 5.69
N GLY A 270 2.97 -5.84 6.31
CA GLY A 270 2.83 -4.97 7.47
C GLY A 270 3.63 -5.41 8.71
N TYR A 271 3.92 -6.71 8.86
CA TYR A 271 4.84 -7.17 9.90
C TYR A 271 6.26 -6.66 9.63
N ALA A 272 6.70 -6.75 8.38
CA ALA A 272 7.99 -6.21 7.98
C ALA A 272 8.08 -4.70 8.22
N VAL A 273 7.02 -3.96 7.89
CA VAL A 273 6.93 -2.51 8.14
C VAL A 273 6.96 -2.22 9.64
N ALA A 274 6.19 -2.93 10.47
CA ALA A 274 6.20 -2.77 11.92
C ALA A 274 7.60 -2.98 12.51
N TRP A 275 8.28 -4.04 12.12
CA TRP A 275 9.66 -4.30 12.55
C TRP A 275 10.66 -3.30 11.99
N GLY A 276 10.47 -2.87 10.74
CA GLY A 276 11.26 -1.79 10.14
C GLY A 276 11.11 -0.47 10.89
N LEU A 277 9.91 -0.17 11.41
CA LEU A 277 9.68 0.99 12.27
C LEU A 277 10.51 0.93 13.56
N ILE A 278 10.74 -0.26 14.16
CA ILE A 278 11.63 -0.37 15.33
C ILE A 278 13.04 0.10 14.99
N VAL A 279 13.59 -0.40 13.87
CA VAL A 279 14.94 -0.05 13.40
C VAL A 279 15.04 1.45 13.08
N GLU A 280 14.08 1.96 12.30
CA GLU A 280 14.14 3.34 11.81
C GLU A 280 13.77 4.37 12.88
N LEU A 281 12.96 4.02 13.89
CA LEU A 281 12.74 4.88 15.06
C LEU A 281 13.98 4.95 15.95
N TYR A 282 14.74 3.86 16.09
CA TYR A 282 16.04 3.93 16.78
C TYR A 282 17.01 4.85 16.03
N LEU A 283 17.14 4.67 14.71
CA LEU A 283 17.94 5.58 13.88
C LEU A 283 17.43 7.04 13.98
N SER A 284 16.13 7.24 14.02
CA SER A 284 15.51 8.56 14.22
C SER A 284 15.91 9.20 15.54
N ALA A 285 16.00 8.41 16.63
CA ALA A 285 16.41 8.91 17.93
C ALA A 285 17.88 9.34 17.94
N ILE A 286 18.79 8.52 17.41
CA ILE A 286 20.24 8.83 17.44
C ILE A 286 20.68 9.84 16.38
N LYS A 287 20.00 9.93 15.22
CA LYS A 287 20.39 10.81 14.10
C LYS A 287 19.58 12.09 14.04
N SER A 288 18.32 12.08 14.45
CA SER A 288 17.37 13.17 14.24
C SER A 288 16.74 13.71 15.53
N GLY A 289 17.06 13.10 16.68
CA GLY A 289 16.58 13.53 17.99
C GLY A 289 15.13 13.18 18.30
N PHE A 290 14.60 12.11 17.66
CA PHE A 290 13.25 11.63 17.95
C PHE A 290 13.10 11.30 19.45
N PRO A 291 12.00 11.69 20.13
CA PRO A 291 11.80 11.47 21.56
C PRO A 291 11.87 9.98 21.94
N THR A 292 12.78 9.64 22.84
CA THR A 292 13.04 8.25 23.25
C THR A 292 11.87 7.60 23.99
N ASP A 293 11.06 8.39 24.69
CA ASP A 293 9.84 7.92 25.35
C ASP A 293 8.78 7.48 24.33
N LYS A 294 8.55 8.26 23.27
CA LYS A 294 7.64 7.93 22.17
C LYS A 294 8.16 6.72 21.37
N MET A 295 9.46 6.67 21.11
CA MET A 295 10.10 5.49 20.49
C MET A 295 9.80 4.24 21.31
N ARG A 296 10.07 4.25 22.63
CA ARG A 296 9.85 3.09 23.49
C ARG A 296 8.37 2.66 23.54
N GLN A 297 7.44 3.61 23.61
CA GLN A 297 6.00 3.31 23.58
C GLN A 297 5.61 2.62 22.28
N THR A 298 6.06 3.14 21.14
CA THR A 298 5.81 2.54 19.82
C THR A 298 6.42 1.15 19.71
N VAL A 299 7.67 0.99 20.13
CA VAL A 299 8.38 -0.31 20.13
C VAL A 299 7.69 -1.34 21.01
N ASN A 300 7.25 -0.95 22.22
CA ASN A 300 6.51 -1.84 23.10
C ASN A 300 5.20 -2.30 22.49
N PHE A 301 4.45 -1.37 21.85
CA PHE A 301 3.24 -1.70 21.12
C PHE A 301 3.52 -2.71 19.99
N ILE A 302 4.55 -2.43 19.17
CA ILE A 302 4.91 -3.32 18.06
C ILE A 302 5.29 -4.71 18.57
N ARG A 303 6.13 -4.81 19.59
CA ARG A 303 6.54 -6.11 20.15
C ARG A 303 5.41 -6.88 20.77
N GLY A 304 4.49 -6.19 21.44
CA GLY A 304 3.30 -6.81 22.05
C GLY A 304 2.38 -7.45 21.02
N ASN A 305 2.23 -6.85 19.84
CA ASN A 305 1.29 -7.32 18.84
C ASN A 305 1.91 -8.13 17.70
N TYR A 306 3.13 -7.79 17.27
CA TYR A 306 3.77 -8.40 16.09
C TYR A 306 4.84 -9.46 16.44
N GLY A 307 5.15 -9.62 17.73
CA GLY A 307 6.17 -10.55 18.16
C GLY A 307 7.58 -10.18 17.70
N ARG A 308 8.41 -11.18 17.44
CA ARG A 308 9.82 -11.02 17.05
C ARG A 308 10.14 -11.85 15.82
N LEU A 309 11.00 -11.31 14.96
CA LEU A 309 11.64 -12.06 13.87
C LEU A 309 12.97 -12.65 14.37
N GLY A 310 13.24 -13.89 14.04
CA GLY A 310 14.42 -14.65 14.52
C GLY A 310 15.75 -14.27 13.85
N VAL A 311 15.99 -12.97 13.65
CA VAL A 311 17.27 -12.44 13.10
C VAL A 311 18.38 -12.53 14.15
N THR A 312 19.58 -12.87 13.70
CA THR A 312 20.80 -12.92 14.52
C THR A 312 21.87 -11.95 13.98
N CYS A 313 22.92 -11.69 14.76
CA CYS A 313 24.03 -10.84 14.28
C CYS A 313 24.76 -11.43 13.05
N LYS A 314 24.61 -12.71 12.76
CA LYS A 314 25.17 -13.35 11.55
C LYS A 314 24.44 -12.92 10.27
N ASP A 315 23.20 -12.46 10.40
CA ASP A 315 22.36 -12.05 9.29
C ASP A 315 22.58 -10.58 8.89
N TYR A 316 23.29 -9.80 9.72
CA TYR A 316 23.50 -8.37 9.48
C TYR A 316 24.18 -8.04 8.13
N PRO A 317 25.21 -8.77 7.67
CA PRO A 317 25.80 -8.52 6.36
C PRO A 317 24.79 -8.66 5.22
N GLU A 318 23.91 -9.66 5.28
CA GLU A 318 22.85 -9.88 4.28
C GLU A 318 21.79 -8.77 4.36
N LEU A 319 21.37 -8.38 5.57
CA LEU A 319 20.40 -7.29 5.74
C LEU A 319 20.94 -5.95 5.22
N LEU A 320 22.21 -5.64 5.48
CA LEU A 320 22.85 -4.44 4.92
C LEU A 320 22.89 -4.49 3.38
N GLU A 321 23.27 -5.64 2.80
CA GLU A 321 23.21 -5.84 1.35
C GLU A 321 21.82 -5.61 0.79
N LEU A 322 20.80 -6.21 1.42
CA LEU A 322 19.39 -6.04 1.00
C LEU A 322 18.93 -4.58 1.07
N MET A 323 19.33 -3.84 2.13
CA MET A 323 19.04 -2.42 2.23
C MET A 323 19.71 -1.61 1.10
N THR A 324 20.89 -2.02 0.60
CA THR A 324 21.55 -1.33 -0.52
C THR A 324 20.82 -1.49 -1.85
N HIS A 325 20.00 -2.53 -2.00
CA HIS A 325 19.20 -2.77 -3.22
C HIS A 325 17.86 -2.02 -3.25
N ASP A 326 17.50 -1.27 -2.20
CA ASP A 326 16.28 -0.45 -2.21
C ASP A 326 16.35 0.59 -3.34
N LYS A 327 15.26 0.72 -4.10
CA LYS A 327 15.11 1.64 -5.25
C LYS A 327 15.38 3.11 -4.91
N LYS A 328 15.37 3.47 -3.64
CA LYS A 328 15.59 4.83 -3.13
C LYS A 328 17.06 5.20 -2.98
N ASN A 329 17.96 4.24 -3.12
CA ASN A 329 19.39 4.46 -2.91
C ASN A 329 20.02 5.25 -4.06
N TYR A 330 20.91 6.16 -3.71
CA TYR A 330 21.68 6.95 -4.66
C TYR A 330 23.18 6.78 -4.38
N ALA A 331 23.95 6.49 -5.42
CA ALA A 331 25.41 6.33 -5.35
C ALA A 331 25.90 5.30 -4.29
N GLY A 332 25.13 4.23 -4.06
CA GLY A 332 25.52 3.15 -3.12
C GLY A 332 25.33 3.48 -1.64
N GLN A 333 24.72 4.61 -1.31
CA GLN A 333 24.35 4.94 0.08
C GLN A 333 22.91 4.53 0.37
N ILE A 334 22.71 3.88 1.53
CA ILE A 334 21.37 3.53 2.02
C ILE A 334 20.64 4.82 2.43
N ASN A 335 19.47 5.01 1.86
CA ASN A 335 18.65 6.21 2.06
C ASN A 335 17.46 5.89 2.97
N PHE A 336 17.36 6.59 4.09
CA PHE A 336 16.29 6.46 5.06
C PHE A 336 15.36 7.66 5.06
N THR A 337 14.11 7.42 5.45
CA THR A 337 13.20 8.46 5.89
C THR A 337 13.08 8.37 7.41
N LEU A 338 13.61 9.35 8.12
CA LEU A 338 13.63 9.37 9.58
C LEU A 338 12.71 10.45 10.15
N LEU A 339 12.49 10.43 11.45
CA LEU A 339 11.64 11.37 12.17
C LEU A 339 12.45 12.18 13.18
N SER A 340 12.16 13.47 13.33
CA SER A 340 12.67 14.27 14.46
C SER A 340 11.62 14.44 15.58
N ASN A 341 10.36 14.24 15.27
CA ASN A 341 9.23 14.09 16.18
C ASN A 341 8.08 13.42 15.40
N ILE A 342 7.00 13.02 16.06
CA ILE A 342 5.76 12.66 15.39
C ILE A 342 5.32 13.85 14.53
N GLY A 343 4.94 13.60 13.28
CA GLY A 343 4.58 14.62 12.31
C GLY A 343 5.76 15.43 11.73
N SER A 344 7.00 15.11 12.12
CA SER A 344 8.19 15.86 11.67
C SER A 344 9.16 14.95 10.92
N VAL A 345 8.94 14.82 9.62
CA VAL A 345 9.66 13.91 8.74
C VAL A 345 10.96 14.52 8.20
N ARG A 346 12.00 13.70 8.10
CA ARG A 346 13.32 13.99 7.51
C ARG A 346 13.58 12.98 6.41
N ILE A 347 13.33 13.37 5.16
CA ILE A 347 13.63 12.55 3.97
C ILE A 347 15.12 12.58 3.64
N ASN A 348 15.59 11.57 2.90
CA ASN A 348 16.95 11.48 2.38
C ASN A 348 18.02 11.54 3.48
N GLN A 349 17.82 10.81 4.58
CA GLN A 349 18.79 10.68 5.65
C GLN A 349 19.69 9.46 5.41
N THR A 350 20.93 9.55 5.86
CA THR A 350 21.90 8.46 5.74
C THR A 350 22.36 8.00 7.12
N ALA A 351 22.74 6.73 7.23
CA ALA A 351 23.32 6.13 8.41
C ALA A 351 24.56 5.32 8.02
N THR A 352 25.54 5.22 8.92
CA THR A 352 26.68 4.34 8.71
C THR A 352 26.29 2.89 8.96
N ASP A 353 27.11 1.95 8.47
CA ASP A 353 26.89 0.50 8.76
C ASP A 353 26.88 0.23 10.26
N GLU A 354 27.67 0.97 11.05
CA GLU A 354 27.69 0.88 12.50
C GLU A 354 26.37 1.36 13.13
N ASP A 355 25.86 2.52 12.70
CA ASP A 355 24.54 3.02 13.15
C ASP A 355 23.43 1.97 12.88
N ILE A 356 23.46 1.36 11.68
CA ILE A 356 22.46 0.36 11.29
C ILE A 356 22.58 -0.91 12.12
N LYS A 357 23.82 -1.40 12.35
CA LYS A 357 24.04 -2.58 13.21
C LYS A 357 23.58 -2.33 14.64
N GLU A 358 23.83 -1.14 15.20
CA GLU A 358 23.34 -0.77 16.52
C GLU A 358 21.81 -0.76 16.57
N ALA A 359 21.15 -0.25 15.53
CA ALA A 359 19.69 -0.29 15.41
C ALA A 359 19.15 -1.73 15.25
N LEU A 360 19.87 -2.61 14.55
CA LEU A 360 19.52 -4.03 14.45
C LEU A 360 19.75 -4.78 15.78
N ASP A 361 20.78 -4.42 16.57
CA ASP A 361 20.97 -4.94 17.93
C ASP A 361 19.81 -4.51 18.83
N PHE A 362 19.39 -3.25 18.77
CA PHE A 362 18.21 -2.76 19.49
C PHE A 362 16.92 -3.49 19.06
N PHE A 363 16.75 -3.73 17.76
CA PHE A 363 15.61 -4.49 17.23
C PHE A 363 15.57 -5.91 17.81
N ARG A 364 16.71 -6.57 17.88
CA ARG A 364 16.84 -7.97 18.32
C ARG A 364 16.71 -8.12 19.83
N GLU A 365 17.36 -7.26 20.61
CA GLU A 365 17.57 -7.43 22.05
C GLU A 365 16.66 -6.56 22.93
N GLY A 366 16.31 -5.39 22.43
CA GLY A 366 15.54 -4.36 23.15
C GLY A 366 14.02 -4.66 23.29
#